data_ebcb1279a0b9d2189304c718066ec849
#
_entry.id   ebcb1279a0b9d2189304c718066ec849
#
_cell.length_a   1.000
_cell.length_b   1.000
_cell.length_c   1.000
_cell.angle_alpha   90.00
_cell.angle_beta   90.00
_cell.angle_gamma   90.00
#
_symmetry.space_group_name_H-M   'P 1'
#
loop_
_entity.id
_entity.type
_entity.pdbx_description
1 polymer ?
#
loop_
_entity_poly.entity_id
_entity_poly.type
_entity_poly.pdbx_seq_one_letter_code
_entity_poly.pdbx_strand_id
1 'polypeptide(L)'
;HRGQESAGIAITDGNEVALKKGMGLLTEAIKELPTLKSHMGTGHVRYSTTGSNNPRNIQPLVIHYQGGQIAVAHNGNLTNALGIRRQLEADGSIFQTTMDSEVIVNLIARSKAETQEERIADAARQIEGAFSLVITTNDSLVGVRDPQGFRPLCLGKTEHGYVLSSESCAFDAIKAEFIRDIDPGEMVIIDDRGVRSTIYAEPQKIDKKLCVFEYIYFARSDSKIDGQSVYETRLNMGRE
;
A
#
# COMPACT_ATOMS: atom_id res chain seq x y z
N HIS A 1 0.61 0.27 -15.87
CA HIS A 1 1.02 -1.12 -16.17
C HIS A 1 0.76 -2.10 -15.03
N ARG A 2 0.64 -1.63 -13.79
CA ARG A 2 0.38 -2.50 -12.61
C ARG A 2 -1.10 -2.79 -12.35
N GLY A 3 -2.03 -2.19 -13.07
CA GLY A 3 -3.47 -2.45 -12.93
C GLY A 3 -4.27 -1.76 -14.01
N GLN A 4 -5.30 -2.45 -14.54
CA GLN A 4 -6.11 -1.99 -15.66
C GLN A 4 -7.62 -2.12 -15.39
N GLU A 5 -8.01 -2.72 -14.27
CA GLU A 5 -9.40 -3.04 -13.99
C GLU A 5 -10.14 -1.91 -13.29
N SER A 6 -9.44 -1.22 -12.41
CA SER A 6 -9.97 -0.07 -11.70
C SER A 6 -8.84 0.78 -11.12
N ALA A 7 -9.16 2.03 -10.82
CA ALA A 7 -8.25 2.95 -10.18
C ALA A 7 -8.98 3.81 -9.15
N GLY A 8 -8.24 4.30 -8.16
CA GLY A 8 -8.76 5.22 -7.18
C GLY A 8 -7.67 6.08 -6.57
N ILE A 9 -8.07 7.24 -6.08
CA ILE A 9 -7.25 8.19 -5.37
C ILE A 9 -8.02 8.75 -4.17
N ALA A 10 -7.39 8.76 -3.03
CA ALA A 10 -7.85 9.44 -1.83
C ALA A 10 -6.85 10.53 -1.45
N ILE A 11 -7.32 11.72 -1.17
CA ILE A 11 -6.51 12.84 -0.69
C ILE A 11 -7.11 13.39 0.60
N THR A 12 -6.28 13.92 1.49
CA THR A 12 -6.72 14.49 2.77
C THR A 12 -6.07 15.83 3.06
N ASP A 13 -6.81 16.71 3.73
CA ASP A 13 -6.30 17.95 4.32
C ASP A 13 -6.05 17.82 5.84
N GLY A 14 -6.17 16.57 6.37
CA GLY A 14 -6.08 16.25 7.79
C GLY A 14 -7.44 16.19 8.52
N ASN A 15 -8.49 16.81 7.96
CA ASN A 15 -9.85 16.81 8.53
C ASN A 15 -10.82 15.99 7.70
N GLU A 16 -10.70 16.09 6.38
CA GLU A 16 -11.56 15.39 5.42
C GLU A 16 -10.74 14.52 4.48
N VAL A 17 -11.35 13.46 3.97
CA VAL A 17 -10.82 12.63 2.88
C VAL A 17 -11.74 12.75 1.68
N ALA A 18 -11.20 13.23 0.57
CA ALA A 18 -11.88 13.21 -0.71
C ALA A 18 -11.43 11.99 -1.53
N LEU A 19 -12.39 11.16 -1.92
CA LEU A 19 -12.16 9.91 -2.64
C LEU A 19 -12.77 9.98 -4.05
N LYS A 20 -11.96 9.65 -5.06
CA LYS A 20 -12.41 9.36 -6.43
C LYS A 20 -11.96 7.97 -6.82
N LYS A 21 -12.87 7.17 -7.34
CA LYS A 21 -12.56 5.81 -7.82
C LYS A 21 -13.51 5.38 -8.93
N GLY A 22 -13.04 4.56 -9.84
CA GLY A 22 -13.81 4.06 -10.97
C GLY A 22 -13.22 2.78 -11.56
N MET A 23 -14.04 2.12 -12.38
CA MET A 23 -13.64 0.97 -13.18
C MET A 23 -12.89 1.44 -14.42
N GLY A 24 -12.05 0.58 -15.00
CA GLY A 24 -11.27 0.83 -16.21
C GLY A 24 -9.85 1.36 -15.92
N LEU A 25 -9.22 1.85 -16.96
CA LEU A 25 -7.89 2.46 -16.90
C LEU A 25 -7.92 3.75 -16.04
N LEU A 26 -6.78 4.14 -15.50
CA LEU A 26 -6.67 5.34 -14.66
C LEU A 26 -7.32 6.57 -15.28
N THR A 27 -7.08 6.82 -16.56
CA THR A 27 -7.63 7.97 -17.31
C THR A 27 -9.14 7.90 -17.54
N GLU A 28 -9.73 6.70 -17.49
CA GLU A 28 -11.16 6.47 -17.61
C GLU A 28 -11.84 6.55 -16.24
N ALA A 29 -11.19 5.95 -15.22
CA ALA A 29 -11.69 5.87 -13.86
C ALA A 29 -11.65 7.23 -13.14
N ILE A 30 -10.61 8.03 -13.38
CA ILE A 30 -10.37 9.32 -12.74
C ILE A 30 -10.34 10.42 -13.79
N LYS A 31 -11.51 10.90 -14.17
CA LYS A 31 -11.64 12.00 -15.16
C LYS A 31 -11.29 13.37 -14.55
N GLU A 32 -11.57 13.53 -13.28
CA GLU A 32 -11.32 14.76 -12.53
C GLU A 32 -10.74 14.40 -11.17
N LEU A 33 -9.69 15.11 -10.78
CA LEU A 33 -9.12 14.97 -9.44
C LEU A 33 -10.10 15.48 -8.37
N PRO A 34 -9.99 14.96 -7.13
CA PRO A 34 -10.72 15.57 -6.01
C PRO A 34 -10.34 17.05 -5.85
N THR A 35 -11.32 17.87 -5.49
CA THR A 35 -11.14 19.33 -5.37
C THR A 35 -10.65 19.77 -3.99
N LEU A 36 -10.45 18.85 -3.07
CA LEU A 36 -9.94 19.13 -1.74
C LEU A 36 -8.51 19.71 -1.82
N LYS A 37 -8.24 20.78 -1.09
CA LYS A 37 -6.92 21.39 -0.98
C LYS A 37 -6.09 20.53 0.00
N SER A 38 -5.28 19.65 -0.55
CA SER A 38 -4.60 18.60 0.20
C SER A 38 -3.09 18.64 -0.02
N HIS A 39 -2.34 18.13 0.97
CA HIS A 39 -0.90 17.91 0.92
C HIS A 39 -0.51 16.43 1.03
N MET A 40 -1.47 15.54 1.28
CA MET A 40 -1.25 14.10 1.35
C MET A 40 -2.32 13.33 0.55
N GLY A 41 -1.92 12.18 0.05
CA GLY A 41 -2.86 11.28 -0.61
C GLY A 41 -2.26 9.92 -0.91
N THR A 42 -3.14 8.98 -1.22
CA THR A 42 -2.76 7.65 -1.67
C THR A 42 -3.59 7.25 -2.88
N GLY A 43 -2.97 6.54 -3.80
CA GLY A 43 -3.60 6.03 -5.02
C GLY A 43 -3.35 4.55 -5.22
N HIS A 44 -4.25 3.92 -5.96
CA HIS A 44 -4.14 2.51 -6.30
C HIS A 44 -4.66 2.25 -7.71
N VAL A 45 -3.93 1.41 -8.45
CA VAL A 45 -4.42 0.80 -9.69
C VAL A 45 -4.54 -0.71 -9.47
N ARG A 46 -5.72 -1.27 -9.73
CA ARG A 46 -6.04 -2.63 -9.37
C ARG A 46 -5.81 -3.60 -10.53
N TYR A 47 -5.14 -4.69 -10.20
CA TYR A 47 -5.15 -5.95 -10.94
C TYR A 47 -5.66 -7.00 -9.97
N SER A 48 -6.83 -7.59 -10.23
CA SER A 48 -7.48 -8.47 -9.24
C SER A 48 -6.74 -9.80 -9.09
N THR A 49 -6.27 -10.04 -7.88
CA THR A 49 -5.72 -11.33 -7.44
C THR A 49 -6.70 -12.05 -6.52
N THR A 50 -7.45 -11.29 -5.72
CA THR A 50 -8.44 -11.78 -4.76
C THR A 50 -9.68 -10.90 -4.76
N GLY A 51 -10.86 -11.50 -4.62
CA GLY A 51 -12.15 -10.82 -4.67
C GLY A 51 -12.70 -10.67 -6.09
N SER A 52 -14.01 -10.45 -6.19
CA SER A 52 -14.68 -10.24 -7.47
C SER A 52 -14.31 -8.90 -8.10
N ASN A 53 -14.45 -8.79 -9.43
CA ASN A 53 -14.35 -7.51 -10.14
C ASN A 53 -15.61 -6.66 -9.88
N ASN A 54 -15.72 -6.15 -8.65
CA ASN A 54 -16.84 -5.38 -8.14
C ASN A 54 -16.38 -3.95 -7.83
N PRO A 55 -17.15 -2.91 -8.18
CA PRO A 55 -16.82 -1.53 -7.84
C PRO A 55 -16.59 -1.28 -6.34
N ARG A 56 -17.18 -2.09 -5.45
CA ARG A 56 -16.91 -2.02 -4.00
C ARG A 56 -15.48 -2.37 -3.63
N ASN A 57 -14.81 -3.17 -4.47
CA ASN A 57 -13.43 -3.63 -4.26
C ASN A 57 -12.37 -2.68 -4.83
N ILE A 58 -12.74 -1.49 -5.27
CA ILE A 58 -11.79 -0.49 -5.74
C ILE A 58 -11.09 0.13 -4.55
N GLN A 59 -9.77 0.18 -4.61
CA GLN A 59 -8.92 0.83 -3.61
C GLN A 59 -8.57 2.27 -4.06
N PRO A 60 -8.20 3.18 -3.11
CA PRO A 60 -8.04 2.96 -1.68
C PRO A 60 -9.35 2.67 -0.95
N LEU A 61 -9.27 1.91 0.15
CA LEU A 61 -10.34 1.79 1.13
C LEU A 61 -10.27 2.96 2.09
N VAL A 62 -11.35 3.71 2.21
CA VAL A 62 -11.45 4.82 3.17
C VAL A 62 -12.41 4.42 4.27
N ILE A 63 -11.98 4.56 5.51
CA ILE A 63 -12.82 4.38 6.69
C ILE A 63 -12.69 5.56 7.65
N HIS A 64 -13.77 5.79 8.38
CA HIS A 64 -13.86 6.72 9.49
C HIS A 64 -14.10 5.92 10.77
N TYR A 65 -13.32 6.18 11.80
CA TYR A 65 -13.47 5.51 13.08
C TYR A 65 -13.01 6.43 14.22
N GLN A 66 -13.06 5.98 15.46
CA GLN A 66 -12.72 6.81 16.62
C GLN A 66 -11.30 7.42 16.57
N GLY A 67 -10.34 6.73 15.92
CA GLY A 67 -8.97 7.22 15.75
C GLY A 67 -8.79 8.22 14.60
N GLY A 68 -9.85 8.60 13.90
CA GLY A 68 -9.80 9.52 12.74
C GLY A 68 -10.21 8.88 11.43
N GLN A 69 -9.58 9.31 10.36
CA GLN A 69 -9.81 8.80 9.00
C GLN A 69 -8.55 8.12 8.50
N ILE A 70 -8.71 7.02 7.79
CA ILE A 70 -7.61 6.38 7.08
C ILE A 70 -8.03 5.99 5.66
N ALA A 71 -7.07 6.11 4.73
CA ALA A 71 -7.17 5.58 3.38
C ALA A 71 -6.07 4.55 3.17
N VAL A 72 -6.42 3.32 2.81
CA VAL A 72 -5.49 2.19 2.68
C VAL A 72 -5.44 1.70 1.25
N ALA A 73 -4.25 1.66 0.68
CA ALA A 73 -3.93 0.96 -0.56
C ALA A 73 -3.04 -0.26 -0.25
N HIS A 74 -3.41 -1.41 -0.79
CA HIS A 74 -2.74 -2.69 -0.59
C HIS A 74 -2.36 -3.33 -1.92
N ASN A 75 -1.08 -3.57 -2.11
CA ASN A 75 -0.54 -4.39 -3.17
C ASN A 75 -0.11 -5.73 -2.57
N GLY A 76 -0.85 -6.80 -2.87
CA GLY A 76 -0.54 -8.12 -2.35
C GLY A 76 -1.74 -9.04 -2.20
N ASN A 77 -1.58 -10.04 -1.35
CA ASN A 77 -2.61 -11.02 -0.99
C ASN A 77 -2.33 -11.60 0.39
N LEU A 78 -3.33 -11.56 1.27
CA LEU A 78 -3.23 -12.10 2.62
C LEU A 78 -3.69 -13.55 2.67
N THR A 79 -2.86 -14.41 3.23
CA THR A 79 -3.14 -15.84 3.32
C THR A 79 -4.09 -16.20 4.48
N ASN A 80 -4.09 -15.39 5.55
CA ASN A 80 -4.92 -15.60 6.74
C ASN A 80 -6.18 -14.72 6.79
N ALA A 81 -6.44 -13.91 5.76
CA ALA A 81 -7.55 -12.95 5.73
C ALA A 81 -8.92 -13.57 6.05
N LEU A 82 -9.22 -14.75 5.52
CA LEU A 82 -10.51 -15.43 5.74
C LEU A 82 -10.70 -15.82 7.21
N GLY A 83 -9.64 -16.30 7.87
CA GLY A 83 -9.66 -16.64 9.29
C GLY A 83 -9.92 -15.42 10.17
N ILE A 84 -9.15 -14.35 9.94
CA ILE A 84 -9.32 -13.09 10.66
C ILE A 84 -10.71 -12.50 10.41
N ARG A 85 -11.18 -12.49 9.16
CA ARG A 85 -12.52 -12.00 8.82
C ARG A 85 -13.62 -12.68 9.61
N ARG A 86 -13.61 -14.02 9.64
CA ARG A 86 -14.61 -14.81 10.41
C ARG A 86 -14.60 -14.44 11.90
N GLN A 87 -13.43 -14.26 12.48
CA GLN A 87 -13.30 -13.86 13.88
C GLN A 87 -13.85 -12.46 14.09
N LEU A 88 -13.50 -11.50 13.24
CA LEU A 88 -13.97 -10.12 13.31
C LEU A 88 -15.50 -10.03 13.13
N GLU A 89 -16.07 -10.81 12.20
CA GLU A 89 -17.54 -10.89 12.00
C GLU A 89 -18.24 -11.49 13.22
N ALA A 90 -17.67 -12.53 13.85
CA ALA A 90 -18.19 -13.09 15.09
C ALA A 90 -18.18 -12.07 16.25
N ASP A 91 -17.19 -11.17 16.25
CA ASP A 91 -17.08 -10.06 17.19
C ASP A 91 -17.90 -8.80 16.80
N GLY A 92 -18.74 -8.90 15.76
CA GLY A 92 -19.64 -7.84 15.34
C GLY A 92 -19.06 -6.82 14.35
N SER A 93 -17.89 -7.05 13.75
CA SER A 93 -17.38 -6.20 12.67
C SER A 93 -18.22 -6.35 11.40
N ILE A 94 -18.44 -5.24 10.72
CA ILE A 94 -19.20 -5.17 9.47
C ILE A 94 -18.23 -5.03 8.29
N PHE A 95 -18.40 -5.88 7.30
CA PHE A 95 -17.62 -5.85 6.06
C PHE A 95 -18.49 -5.41 4.88
N GLN A 96 -17.97 -4.51 4.06
CA GLN A 96 -18.66 -3.96 2.90
C GLN A 96 -18.14 -4.50 1.57
N THR A 97 -16.93 -5.08 1.58
CA THR A 97 -16.25 -5.60 0.40
C THR A 97 -15.94 -7.10 0.53
N THR A 98 -15.48 -7.69 -0.55
CA THR A 98 -14.99 -9.08 -0.54
C THR A 98 -13.45 -9.16 -0.52
N MET A 99 -12.77 -8.01 -0.34
CA MET A 99 -11.31 -7.95 -0.35
C MET A 99 -10.72 -8.40 0.99
N ASP A 100 -9.55 -9.00 0.89
CA ASP A 100 -8.67 -9.27 2.03
C ASP A 100 -8.21 -7.98 2.73
N SER A 101 -8.00 -6.91 1.97
CA SER A 101 -7.56 -5.60 2.47
C SER A 101 -8.50 -4.98 3.50
N GLU A 102 -9.80 -5.33 3.50
CA GLU A 102 -10.76 -4.81 4.48
C GLU A 102 -10.51 -5.35 5.90
N VAL A 103 -9.84 -6.49 6.00
CA VAL A 103 -9.38 -7.02 7.29
C VAL A 103 -8.40 -6.05 7.95
N ILE A 104 -7.49 -5.44 7.17
CA ILE A 104 -6.48 -4.52 7.66
C ILE A 104 -7.12 -3.32 8.35
N VAL A 105 -8.09 -2.67 7.69
CA VAL A 105 -8.75 -1.48 8.25
C VAL A 105 -9.56 -1.82 9.51
N ASN A 106 -10.17 -3.01 9.56
CA ASN A 106 -10.87 -3.47 10.75
C ASN A 106 -9.90 -3.74 11.92
N LEU A 107 -8.74 -4.34 11.66
CA LEU A 107 -7.71 -4.57 12.69
C LEU A 107 -7.17 -3.24 13.24
N ILE A 108 -6.87 -2.27 12.36
CA ILE A 108 -6.42 -0.93 12.78
C ILE A 108 -7.47 -0.26 13.66
N ALA A 109 -8.74 -0.28 13.25
CA ALA A 109 -9.83 0.34 13.99
C ALA A 109 -10.08 -0.29 15.36
N ARG A 110 -9.81 -1.59 15.51
CA ARG A 110 -10.00 -2.36 16.76
C ARG A 110 -8.78 -2.39 17.66
N SER A 111 -7.61 -2.00 17.18
CA SER A 111 -6.40 -1.94 18.02
C SER A 111 -6.62 -0.97 19.19
N LYS A 112 -6.17 -1.38 20.37
CA LYS A 112 -6.24 -0.61 21.60
C LYS A 112 -4.98 0.23 21.85
N ALA A 113 -4.03 0.23 20.91
CA ALA A 113 -2.83 1.04 20.99
C ALA A 113 -3.19 2.53 21.02
N GLU A 114 -2.36 3.31 21.68
CA GLU A 114 -2.62 4.73 21.90
C GLU A 114 -2.42 5.54 20.61
N THR A 115 -1.33 5.26 19.90
CA THR A 115 -0.97 5.99 18.69
C THR A 115 -1.47 5.31 17.41
N GLN A 116 -1.71 6.12 16.38
CA GLN A 116 -2.09 5.62 15.06
C GLN A 116 -1.02 4.69 14.46
N GLU A 117 0.23 5.01 14.68
CA GLU A 117 1.37 4.22 14.21
C GLU A 117 1.39 2.83 14.84
N GLU A 118 1.21 2.75 16.16
CA GLU A 118 1.13 1.46 16.87
C GLU A 118 -0.09 0.64 16.44
N ARG A 119 -1.23 1.26 16.17
CA ARG A 119 -2.42 0.57 15.64
C ARG A 119 -2.15 -0.06 14.28
N ILE A 120 -1.43 0.65 13.40
CA ILE A 120 -1.02 0.13 12.10
C ILE A 120 -0.03 -1.02 12.28
N ALA A 121 0.97 -0.87 13.16
CA ALA A 121 1.93 -1.92 13.46
C ALA A 121 1.28 -3.17 14.06
N ASP A 122 0.30 -3.00 14.96
CA ASP A 122 -0.48 -4.11 15.52
C ASP A 122 -1.26 -4.87 14.46
N ALA A 123 -1.90 -4.16 13.54
CA ALA A 123 -2.60 -4.77 12.42
C ALA A 123 -1.61 -5.53 11.50
N ALA A 124 -0.46 -4.91 11.20
CA ALA A 124 0.57 -5.51 10.35
C ALA A 124 1.19 -6.79 10.95
N ARG A 125 1.27 -6.91 12.28
CA ARG A 125 1.76 -8.13 12.97
C ARG A 125 0.77 -9.29 12.90
N GLN A 126 -0.53 -9.02 12.72
CA GLN A 126 -1.59 -10.02 12.70
C GLN A 126 -1.87 -10.58 11.32
N ILE A 127 -1.54 -9.86 10.27
CA ILE A 127 -1.76 -10.30 8.89
C ILE A 127 -0.56 -11.11 8.37
N GLU A 128 -0.86 -12.11 7.55
CA GLU A 128 0.14 -12.99 6.93
C GLU A 128 -0.05 -12.99 5.41
N GLY A 129 1.06 -13.13 4.69
CA GLY A 129 1.09 -13.17 3.24
C GLY A 129 1.98 -12.11 2.63
N ALA A 130 1.77 -11.85 1.36
CA ALA A 130 2.52 -10.82 0.62
C ALA A 130 1.76 -9.49 0.69
N PHE A 131 2.39 -8.43 1.24
CA PHE A 131 1.77 -7.11 1.25
C PHE A 131 2.75 -5.95 1.25
N SER A 132 2.41 -4.93 0.49
CA SER A 132 2.92 -3.58 0.65
C SER A 132 1.73 -2.65 0.81
N LEU A 133 1.72 -1.89 1.90
CA LEU A 133 0.64 -0.98 2.23
C LEU A 133 1.10 0.47 2.11
N VAL A 134 0.23 1.31 1.57
CA VAL A 134 0.35 2.76 1.69
C VAL A 134 -0.92 3.25 2.38
N ILE A 135 -0.74 3.88 3.52
CA ILE A 135 -1.82 4.32 4.39
C ILE A 135 -1.70 5.82 4.61
N THR A 136 -2.74 6.55 4.26
CA THR A 136 -2.86 7.98 4.62
C THR A 136 -3.75 8.08 5.84
N THR A 137 -3.27 8.79 6.86
CA THR A 137 -4.01 9.12 8.08
C THR A 137 -4.41 10.60 8.07
N ASN A 138 -4.85 11.14 9.19
CA ASN A 138 -5.12 12.57 9.30
C ASN A 138 -3.86 13.43 9.16
N ASP A 139 -2.71 12.94 9.61
CA ASP A 139 -1.47 13.70 9.79
C ASP A 139 -0.22 13.02 9.24
N SER A 140 -0.33 11.82 8.72
CA SER A 140 0.82 11.06 8.25
C SER A 140 0.54 10.19 7.02
N LEU A 141 1.58 9.95 6.23
CA LEU A 141 1.65 8.94 5.19
C LEU A 141 2.53 7.80 5.68
N VAL A 142 1.98 6.60 5.72
CA VAL A 142 2.65 5.42 6.26
C VAL A 142 2.84 4.37 5.17
N GLY A 143 4.06 3.87 5.02
CA GLY A 143 4.38 2.71 4.19
C GLY A 143 4.71 1.51 5.05
N VAL A 144 4.16 0.33 4.73
CA VAL A 144 4.44 -0.92 5.45
C VAL A 144 4.79 -2.00 4.44
N ARG A 145 5.89 -2.70 4.66
CA ARG A 145 6.30 -3.83 3.81
C ARG A 145 6.25 -5.14 4.59
N ASP A 146 5.75 -6.19 3.98
CA ASP A 146 5.65 -7.52 4.62
C ASP A 146 7.02 -8.04 5.11
N PRO A 147 7.06 -8.92 6.14
CA PRO A 147 8.31 -9.39 6.73
C PRO A 147 9.21 -10.20 5.78
N GLN A 148 8.65 -10.75 4.71
CA GLN A 148 9.43 -11.44 3.67
C GLN A 148 9.81 -10.51 2.51
N GLY A 149 9.21 -9.31 2.44
CA GLY A 149 9.47 -8.37 1.35
C GLY A 149 9.00 -8.88 -0.02
N PHE A 150 7.94 -9.71 -0.06
CA PHE A 150 7.42 -10.27 -1.31
C PHE A 150 7.00 -9.20 -2.30
N ARG A 151 6.37 -8.13 -1.80
CA ARG A 151 5.97 -7.00 -2.64
C ARG A 151 6.91 -5.83 -2.45
N PRO A 152 7.32 -5.19 -3.55
CA PRO A 152 8.22 -4.05 -3.47
C PRO A 152 7.52 -2.82 -2.92
N LEU A 153 8.27 -2.00 -2.20
CA LEU A 153 7.89 -0.67 -1.76
C LEU A 153 9.16 0.17 -1.67
N CYS A 154 9.15 1.37 -2.22
CA CYS A 154 10.29 2.26 -2.21
C CYS A 154 9.91 3.69 -1.83
N LEU A 155 10.89 4.42 -1.32
CA LEU A 155 10.82 5.80 -0.87
C LEU A 155 11.58 6.70 -1.84
N GLY A 156 10.94 7.76 -2.26
CA GLY A 156 11.53 8.85 -3.04
C GLY A 156 11.25 10.21 -2.43
N LYS A 157 11.91 11.25 -2.96
CA LYS A 157 11.78 12.63 -2.52
C LYS A 157 11.64 13.56 -3.72
N THR A 158 10.68 14.49 -3.64
CA THR A 158 10.53 15.64 -4.53
C THR A 158 10.96 16.91 -3.81
N GLU A 159 10.96 18.02 -4.50
CA GLU A 159 11.15 19.36 -3.89
C GLU A 159 10.04 19.71 -2.89
N HIS A 160 8.86 19.08 -3.00
CA HIS A 160 7.67 19.37 -2.18
C HIS A 160 7.42 18.35 -1.05
N GLY A 161 8.15 17.23 -1.01
CA GLY A 161 7.93 16.21 0.01
C GLY A 161 8.38 14.80 -0.40
N TYR A 162 7.86 13.82 0.29
CA TYR A 162 8.23 12.42 0.11
C TYR A 162 7.14 11.63 -0.61
N VAL A 163 7.56 10.56 -1.28
CA VAL A 163 6.68 9.69 -2.08
C VAL A 163 6.98 8.24 -1.78
N LEU A 164 5.93 7.45 -1.59
CA LEU A 164 6.00 5.99 -1.53
C LEU A 164 5.47 5.41 -2.84
N SER A 165 6.15 4.42 -3.39
CA SER A 165 5.72 3.75 -4.61
C SER A 165 6.06 2.26 -4.58
N SER A 166 5.29 1.45 -5.32
CA SER A 166 5.63 0.04 -5.57
C SER A 166 6.84 -0.11 -6.47
N GLU A 167 7.16 0.88 -7.32
CA GLU A 167 8.27 0.81 -8.27
C GLU A 167 9.01 2.15 -8.40
N SER A 168 10.34 2.07 -8.56
CA SER A 168 11.21 3.24 -8.73
C SER A 168 10.93 4.03 -10.00
N CYS A 169 10.44 3.40 -11.07
CA CYS A 169 10.09 4.08 -12.33
C CYS A 169 8.99 5.15 -12.18
N ALA A 170 8.21 5.10 -11.09
CA ALA A 170 7.23 6.13 -10.79
C ALA A 170 7.91 7.45 -10.41
N PHE A 171 9.09 7.39 -9.81
CA PHE A 171 9.84 8.57 -9.41
C PHE A 171 10.36 9.35 -10.61
N ASP A 172 10.81 8.66 -11.67
CA ASP A 172 11.24 9.30 -12.91
C ASP A 172 10.10 10.11 -13.54
N ALA A 173 8.88 9.57 -13.50
CA ALA A 173 7.71 10.24 -14.08
C ALA A 173 7.34 11.56 -13.36
N ILE A 174 7.64 11.67 -12.08
CA ILE A 174 7.33 12.86 -11.27
C ILE A 174 8.58 13.67 -10.87
N LYS A 175 9.74 13.33 -11.43
CA LYS A 175 11.04 13.94 -11.12
C LYS A 175 11.39 13.86 -9.63
N ALA A 176 11.05 12.75 -8.98
CA ALA A 176 11.46 12.48 -7.62
C ALA A 176 12.81 11.75 -7.61
N GLU A 177 13.62 12.05 -6.62
CA GLU A 177 14.85 11.32 -6.34
C GLU A 177 14.51 10.01 -5.63
N PHE A 178 15.07 8.88 -6.11
CA PHE A 178 15.00 7.60 -5.40
C PHE A 178 15.91 7.65 -4.17
N ILE A 179 15.36 7.41 -2.99
CA ILE A 179 16.12 7.35 -1.75
C ILE A 179 16.56 5.90 -1.47
N ARG A 180 15.59 4.99 -1.32
CA ARG A 180 15.85 3.58 -1.01
C ARG A 180 14.60 2.70 -1.18
N ASP A 181 14.82 1.42 -1.24
CA ASP A 181 13.76 0.45 -0.98
C ASP A 181 13.41 0.42 0.53
N ILE A 182 12.16 0.09 0.87
CA ILE A 182 11.74 -0.17 2.25
C ILE A 182 12.10 -1.61 2.59
N ASP A 183 12.73 -1.83 3.74
CA ASP A 183 13.17 -3.14 4.15
C ASP A 183 11.99 -4.08 4.51
N PRO A 184 12.16 -5.42 4.37
CA PRO A 184 11.20 -6.37 4.87
C PRO A 184 10.89 -6.17 6.35
N GLY A 185 9.60 -6.14 6.71
CA GLY A 185 9.17 -5.91 8.09
C GLY A 185 9.30 -4.48 8.60
N GLU A 186 9.62 -3.54 7.70
CA GLU A 186 9.75 -2.12 8.03
C GLU A 186 8.42 -1.38 7.83
N MET A 187 8.19 -0.41 8.70
CA MET A 187 7.18 0.62 8.58
C MET A 187 7.85 2.00 8.54
N VAL A 188 7.57 2.76 7.49
CA VAL A 188 8.03 4.15 7.28
C VAL A 188 6.88 5.09 7.55
N ILE A 189 7.13 6.14 8.32
CA ILE A 189 6.18 7.20 8.66
C ILE A 189 6.71 8.52 8.14
N ILE A 190 5.86 9.24 7.44
CA ILE A 190 6.14 10.55 6.84
C ILE A 190 5.10 11.53 7.39
N ASP A 191 5.55 12.52 8.13
CA ASP A 191 4.72 13.57 8.72
C ASP A 191 5.48 14.91 8.76
N ASP A 192 4.96 15.90 9.46
CA ASP A 192 5.57 17.23 9.60
C ASP A 192 6.95 17.20 10.28
N ARG A 193 7.29 16.12 11.01
CA ARG A 193 8.61 15.90 11.62
C ARG A 193 9.61 15.30 10.64
N GLY A 194 9.19 14.95 9.43
CA GLY A 194 9.99 14.34 8.39
C GLY A 194 9.74 12.84 8.24
N VAL A 195 10.78 12.11 7.82
CA VAL A 195 10.72 10.66 7.60
C VAL A 195 11.36 9.94 8.77
N ARG A 196 10.67 8.98 9.33
CA ARG A 196 11.17 8.03 10.34
C ARG A 196 10.73 6.62 9.98
N SER A 197 11.43 5.65 10.50
CA SER A 197 11.06 4.26 10.27
C SER A 197 11.25 3.41 11.52
N THR A 198 10.57 2.28 11.54
CA THR A 198 10.68 1.27 12.59
C THR A 198 10.51 -0.12 12.01
N ILE A 199 11.19 -1.11 12.58
CA ILE A 199 10.93 -2.51 12.29
C ILE A 199 9.76 -2.94 13.16
N TYR A 200 8.60 -3.18 12.53
CA TYR A 200 7.39 -3.62 13.24
C TYR A 200 7.32 -5.14 13.40
N ALA A 201 7.98 -5.87 12.50
CA ALA A 201 7.96 -7.32 12.50
C ALA A 201 8.93 -7.91 13.52
N GLU A 202 8.60 -9.09 14.04
CA GLU A 202 9.48 -9.86 14.88
C GLU A 202 10.71 -10.32 14.08
N PRO A 203 11.95 -10.17 14.60
CA PRO A 203 13.18 -10.47 13.85
C PRO A 203 13.21 -11.86 13.21
N GLN A 204 12.67 -12.88 13.88
CA GLN A 204 12.61 -14.26 13.36
C GLN A 204 11.64 -14.44 12.18
N LYS A 205 10.76 -13.49 11.92
CA LYS A 205 9.84 -13.51 10.78
C LYS A 205 10.41 -12.80 9.55
N ILE A 206 11.51 -12.07 9.71
CA ILE A 206 12.14 -11.31 8.63
C ILE A 206 13.03 -12.26 7.84
N ASP A 207 12.62 -12.56 6.59
CA ASP A 207 13.35 -13.44 5.69
C ASP A 207 13.09 -13.01 4.23
N LYS A 208 14.03 -12.28 3.66
CA LYS A 208 13.87 -11.63 2.34
C LYS A 208 13.62 -12.63 1.22
N LYS A 209 12.42 -12.60 0.66
CA LYS A 209 11.92 -13.48 -0.40
C LYS A 209 11.13 -12.71 -1.46
N LEU A 210 11.81 -11.88 -2.23
CA LEU A 210 11.14 -11.13 -3.30
C LEU A 210 10.46 -12.08 -4.28
N CYS A 211 9.23 -11.74 -4.66
CA CYS A 211 8.47 -12.49 -5.66
C CYS A 211 9.15 -12.38 -7.04
N VAL A 212 9.60 -13.51 -7.59
CA VAL A 212 10.26 -13.55 -8.90
C VAL A 212 9.40 -12.97 -10.04
N PHE A 213 8.07 -13.04 -9.91
CA PHE A 213 7.15 -12.45 -10.89
C PHE A 213 7.26 -10.93 -11.01
N GLU A 214 7.81 -10.25 -10.01
CA GLU A 214 8.13 -8.81 -10.15
C GLU A 214 9.15 -8.61 -11.27
N TYR A 215 10.19 -9.45 -11.37
CA TYR A 215 11.15 -9.38 -12.47
C TYR A 215 10.60 -9.92 -13.78
N ILE A 216 9.85 -11.02 -13.76
CA ILE A 216 9.38 -11.68 -15.00
C ILE A 216 8.28 -10.85 -15.68
N TYR A 217 7.32 -10.33 -14.91
CA TYR A 217 6.08 -9.81 -15.49
C TYR A 217 5.61 -8.46 -14.93
N PHE A 218 5.59 -8.26 -13.59
CA PHE A 218 4.88 -7.11 -13.03
C PHE A 218 5.60 -5.78 -13.22
N ALA A 219 6.91 -5.74 -12.93
CA ALA A 219 7.65 -4.49 -12.95
C ALA A 219 7.93 -4.00 -14.37
N ARG A 220 7.99 -2.69 -14.53
CA ARG A 220 8.52 -2.09 -15.75
C ARG A 220 10.02 -2.33 -15.86
N SER A 221 10.51 -2.48 -17.09
CA SER A 221 11.92 -2.82 -17.34
C SER A 221 12.91 -1.76 -16.83
N ASP A 222 12.51 -0.51 -16.75
CA ASP A 222 13.31 0.61 -16.24
C ASP A 222 13.31 0.73 -14.70
N SER A 223 12.55 -0.13 -14.00
CA SER A 223 12.55 -0.17 -12.54
C SER A 223 13.78 -0.85 -11.95
N LYS A 224 14.15 -0.41 -10.75
CA LYS A 224 15.05 -1.12 -9.84
C LYS A 224 14.24 -1.60 -8.62
N ILE A 225 14.43 -2.84 -8.22
CA ILE A 225 13.77 -3.46 -7.07
C ILE A 225 14.84 -4.13 -6.22
N ASP A 226 14.89 -3.80 -4.95
CA ASP A 226 15.89 -4.33 -4.00
C ASP A 226 17.33 -4.22 -4.53
N GLY A 227 17.64 -3.09 -5.18
CA GLY A 227 18.95 -2.79 -5.74
C GLY A 227 19.25 -3.44 -7.10
N GLN A 228 18.36 -4.28 -7.65
CA GLN A 228 18.56 -4.97 -8.91
C GLN A 228 17.76 -4.32 -10.05
N SER A 229 18.38 -4.17 -11.21
CA SER A 229 17.72 -3.70 -12.44
C SER A 229 16.83 -4.80 -13.01
N VAL A 230 15.56 -4.48 -13.23
CA VAL A 230 14.61 -5.40 -13.89
C VAL A 230 15.05 -5.72 -15.32
N TYR A 231 15.56 -4.73 -16.04
CA TYR A 231 16.07 -4.90 -17.40
C TYR A 231 17.24 -5.88 -17.46
N GLU A 232 18.28 -5.69 -16.63
CA GLU A 232 19.44 -6.57 -16.59
C GLU A 232 19.08 -8.00 -16.16
N THR A 233 18.19 -8.12 -15.19
CA THR A 233 17.67 -9.43 -14.76
C THR A 233 16.99 -10.17 -15.90
N ARG A 234 16.13 -9.49 -16.68
CA ARG A 234 15.49 -10.09 -17.87
C ARG A 234 16.47 -10.44 -18.98
N LEU A 235 17.49 -9.60 -19.20
CA LEU A 235 18.55 -9.93 -20.16
C LEU A 235 19.30 -11.21 -19.77
N ASN A 236 19.60 -11.38 -18.49
CA ASN A 236 20.32 -12.56 -18.00
C ASN A 236 19.44 -13.82 -18.13
N MET A 237 18.14 -13.73 -17.79
CA MET A 237 17.20 -14.83 -18.01
C MET A 237 17.06 -15.25 -19.49
N GLY A 238 17.27 -14.33 -20.43
CA GLY A 238 17.19 -14.63 -21.86
C GLY A 238 18.50 -15.15 -22.47
N ARG A 239 19.61 -15.13 -21.71
CA ARG A 239 20.92 -15.65 -22.15
C ARG A 239 21.16 -17.11 -21.76
N GLU A 240 20.44 -17.62 -20.76
CA GLU A 240 20.42 -19.02 -20.33
C GLU A 240 19.40 -19.85 -21.14
#